data_8e674135ef0614dfe4cd7e3ed242a22d
#
_entry.id   8e674135ef0614dfe4cd7e3ed242a22d
#
_cell.length_a   1.000
_cell.length_b   1.000
_cell.length_c   1.000
_cell.angle_alpha   90.00
_cell.angle_beta   90.00
_cell.angle_gamma   90.00
#
_symmetry.space_group_name_H-M   'P 1'
#
loop_
_entity.id
_entity.type
_entity.pdbx_description
1 polymer ?
#
loop_
_entity_poly.entity_id
_entity_poly.type
_entity_poly.pdbx_seq_one_letter_code
_entity_poly.pdbx_strand_id
1 'polypeptide(L)'
;MSTAVLLSGGLDSAVLAADEAMRGEMCPVYVSVGLAWEEAERAMVADFLARAPLNGRARPLASLGVDMRDVYAATHWAMAGRPPAYDTPDEDVYLPGRNVVLLSKAAVYCAAAQIDRLVIGTLAHNPFPDATPEFRTAMARALSLGLGRPLDIDAPYANSRKADVIRRGAALGVRFELTLSCMNPRLPSALSPQSSALSPQLSTIHCGACSKCRERHDAFAEAGIADPTTYAISVNLR
;
A
#
# COMPACT_ATOMS: atom_id res chain seq x y z
N MET A 1 -17.31 2.85 -15.33
CA MET A 1 -16.13 2.02 -15.69
C MET A 1 -15.55 1.47 -14.42
N SER A 2 -15.15 0.20 -14.41
CA SER A 2 -14.51 -0.41 -13.26
C SER A 2 -13.00 -0.08 -13.25
N THR A 3 -12.44 0.25 -12.08
CA THR A 3 -11.02 0.52 -11.92
C THR A 3 -10.41 -0.48 -10.95
N ALA A 4 -9.31 -1.14 -11.33
CA ALA A 4 -8.52 -1.95 -10.41
C ALA A 4 -7.53 -1.05 -9.67
N VAL A 5 -7.45 -1.19 -8.35
CA VAL A 5 -6.54 -0.43 -7.49
C VAL A 5 -5.56 -1.38 -6.83
N LEU A 6 -4.26 -1.21 -7.09
CA LEU A 6 -3.23 -1.91 -6.31
C LEU A 6 -3.26 -1.40 -4.87
N LEU A 7 -3.74 -2.23 -3.96
CA LEU A 7 -4.00 -1.90 -2.57
C LEU A 7 -3.08 -2.72 -1.65
N SER A 8 -1.97 -2.12 -1.21
CA SER A 8 -1.00 -2.74 -0.29
C SER A 8 -1.35 -2.54 1.19
N GLY A 9 -2.41 -1.81 1.51
CA GLY A 9 -2.69 -1.38 2.88
C GLY A 9 -1.87 -0.17 3.34
N GLY A 10 -0.90 0.29 2.55
CA GLY A 10 -0.18 1.53 2.77
C GLY A 10 -1.08 2.76 2.64
N LEU A 11 -0.70 3.86 3.31
CA LEU A 11 -1.46 5.11 3.34
C LEU A 11 -1.87 5.59 1.94
N ASP A 12 -0.91 5.65 1.01
CA ASP A 12 -1.13 6.21 -0.33
C ASP A 12 -2.13 5.37 -1.13
N SER A 13 -1.99 4.05 -1.09
CA SER A 13 -2.90 3.11 -1.77
C SER A 13 -4.30 3.10 -1.15
N ALA A 14 -4.41 3.30 0.16
CA ALA A 14 -5.68 3.38 0.87
C ALA A 14 -6.47 4.65 0.50
N VAL A 15 -5.79 5.80 0.43
CA VAL A 15 -6.41 7.05 -0.02
C VAL A 15 -6.82 6.95 -1.49
N LEU A 16 -5.96 6.36 -2.34
CA LEU A 16 -6.28 6.12 -3.75
C LEU A 16 -7.52 5.24 -3.91
N ALA A 17 -7.61 4.15 -3.14
CA ALA A 17 -8.77 3.27 -3.17
C ALA A 17 -10.07 3.99 -2.76
N ALA A 18 -10.00 4.84 -1.73
CA ALA A 18 -11.14 5.65 -1.31
C ALA A 18 -11.56 6.67 -2.38
N ASP A 19 -10.59 7.31 -3.03
CA ASP A 19 -10.85 8.30 -4.09
C ASP A 19 -11.45 7.65 -5.34
N GLU A 20 -10.93 6.52 -5.78
CA GLU A 20 -11.48 5.77 -6.93
C GLU A 20 -12.88 5.21 -6.62
N ALA A 21 -13.15 4.76 -5.40
CA ALA A 21 -14.47 4.30 -4.99
C ALA A 21 -15.54 5.41 -4.98
N MET A 22 -15.14 6.67 -4.92
CA MET A 22 -16.06 7.81 -5.08
C MET A 22 -16.38 8.11 -6.54
N ARG A 23 -15.51 7.69 -7.46
CA ARG A 23 -15.65 7.94 -8.91
C ARG A 23 -16.42 6.85 -9.64
N GLY A 24 -16.41 5.62 -9.09
CA GLY A 24 -17.08 4.48 -9.75
C GLY A 24 -16.82 3.16 -9.04
N GLU A 25 -17.03 2.10 -9.77
CA GLU A 25 -16.82 0.75 -9.26
C GLU A 25 -15.31 0.47 -9.10
N MET A 26 -14.88 0.21 -7.88
CA MET A 26 -13.50 -0.03 -7.51
C MET A 26 -13.27 -1.51 -7.18
N CYS A 27 -12.23 -2.08 -7.81
CA CYS A 27 -11.79 -3.47 -7.61
C CYS A 27 -10.44 -3.44 -6.87
N PRO A 28 -10.40 -3.71 -5.56
CA PRO A 28 -9.15 -3.76 -4.83
C PRO A 28 -8.36 -5.01 -5.23
N VAL A 29 -7.06 -4.83 -5.50
CA VAL A 29 -6.14 -5.91 -5.87
C VAL A 29 -4.95 -5.88 -4.94
N TYR A 30 -4.74 -6.94 -4.17
CA TYR A 30 -3.52 -7.16 -3.38
C TYR A 30 -2.66 -8.20 -4.09
N VAL A 31 -1.38 -7.92 -4.26
CA VAL A 31 -0.42 -8.86 -4.85
C VAL A 31 0.68 -9.16 -3.83
N SER A 32 0.70 -10.38 -3.30
CA SER A 32 1.75 -10.89 -2.43
C SER A 32 2.98 -11.24 -3.25
N VAL A 33 4.16 -10.86 -2.76
CA VAL A 33 5.46 -11.22 -3.36
C VAL A 33 6.40 -11.89 -2.34
N GLY A 34 5.93 -12.17 -1.12
CA GLY A 34 6.66 -12.90 -0.09
C GLY A 34 7.43 -12.02 0.89
N LEU A 35 7.07 -10.74 1.05
CA LEU A 35 7.73 -9.82 2.00
C LEU A 35 7.36 -10.15 3.46
N ALA A 36 8.27 -9.88 4.38
CA ALA A 36 8.12 -10.24 5.79
C ALA A 36 6.91 -9.61 6.50
N TRP A 37 6.41 -8.47 6.02
CA TRP A 37 5.29 -7.74 6.65
C TRP A 37 3.94 -7.96 5.97
N GLU A 38 3.84 -8.80 4.94
CA GLU A 38 2.61 -8.98 4.15
C GLU A 38 1.43 -9.58 4.93
N GLU A 39 1.70 -10.35 5.99
CA GLU A 39 0.62 -10.84 6.84
C GLU A 39 -0.11 -9.67 7.52
N ALA A 40 0.64 -8.70 8.04
CA ALA A 40 0.09 -7.50 8.64
C ALA A 40 -0.60 -6.60 7.60
N GLU A 41 -0.03 -6.47 6.38
CA GLU A 41 -0.68 -5.73 5.28
C GLU A 41 -2.04 -6.34 4.94
N ARG A 42 -2.13 -7.65 4.75
CA ARG A 42 -3.40 -8.33 4.40
C ARG A 42 -4.46 -8.17 5.48
N ALA A 43 -4.07 -8.30 6.75
CA ALA A 43 -4.99 -8.07 7.86
C ALA A 43 -5.52 -6.63 7.85
N MET A 44 -4.63 -5.64 7.63
CA MET A 44 -4.99 -4.24 7.57
C MET A 44 -5.88 -3.92 6.36
N VAL A 45 -5.59 -4.49 5.18
CA VAL A 45 -6.43 -4.34 3.98
C VAL A 45 -7.84 -4.87 4.21
N ALA A 46 -7.97 -6.05 4.85
CA ALA A 46 -9.27 -6.63 5.17
C ALA A 46 -10.09 -5.72 6.10
N ASP A 47 -9.46 -5.21 7.15
CA ASP A 47 -10.08 -4.28 8.11
C ASP A 47 -10.47 -2.95 7.45
N PHE A 48 -9.62 -2.41 6.58
CA PHE A 48 -9.85 -1.17 5.86
C PHE A 48 -11.06 -1.30 4.91
N LEU A 49 -11.13 -2.36 4.14
CA LEU A 49 -12.23 -2.61 3.19
C LEU A 49 -13.58 -2.86 3.89
N ALA A 50 -13.56 -3.43 5.08
CA ALA A 50 -14.77 -3.71 5.85
C ALA A 50 -15.41 -2.47 6.50
N ARG A 51 -14.72 -1.31 6.49
CA ARG A 51 -15.15 -0.10 7.20
C ARG A 51 -15.30 1.11 6.28
N ALA A 52 -15.98 2.15 6.77
CA ALA A 52 -16.08 3.41 6.03
C ALA A 52 -14.68 3.98 5.72
N PRO A 53 -14.49 4.63 4.55
CA PRO A 53 -15.49 4.97 3.56
C PRO A 53 -15.77 3.88 2.52
N LEU A 54 -15.11 2.72 2.57
CA LEU A 54 -15.15 1.69 1.52
C LEU A 54 -16.23 0.63 1.72
N ASN A 55 -16.78 0.48 2.92
CA ASN A 55 -17.78 -0.53 3.18
C ASN A 55 -18.97 -0.41 2.20
N GLY A 56 -19.20 -1.48 1.44
CA GLY A 56 -20.25 -1.55 0.42
C GLY A 56 -19.97 -0.77 -0.88
N ARG A 57 -18.77 -0.18 -1.04
CA ARG A 57 -18.38 0.59 -2.25
C ARG A 57 -17.29 -0.08 -3.09
N ALA A 58 -16.71 -1.14 -2.59
CA ALA A 58 -15.66 -1.89 -3.27
C ALA A 58 -16.16 -3.29 -3.64
N ARG A 59 -15.68 -3.82 -4.76
CA ARG A 59 -15.78 -5.26 -5.03
C ARG A 59 -14.99 -6.07 -3.97
N PRO A 60 -15.24 -7.38 -3.85
CA PRO A 60 -14.40 -8.25 -3.04
C PRO A 60 -12.92 -8.12 -3.41
N LEU A 61 -12.03 -8.19 -2.42
CA LEU A 61 -10.58 -8.13 -2.62
C LEU A 61 -10.09 -9.26 -3.52
N ALA A 62 -9.44 -8.93 -4.62
CA ALA A 62 -8.67 -9.89 -5.40
C ALA A 62 -7.29 -10.09 -4.74
N SER A 63 -7.10 -11.22 -4.09
CA SER A 63 -5.82 -11.58 -3.48
C SER A 63 -5.02 -12.46 -4.43
N LEU A 64 -3.92 -11.93 -4.95
CA LEU A 64 -3.04 -12.57 -5.92
C LEU A 64 -1.66 -12.83 -5.31
N GLY A 65 -0.86 -13.70 -5.92
CA GLY A 65 0.50 -13.95 -5.45
C GLY A 65 1.48 -14.22 -6.59
N VAL A 66 2.72 -13.78 -6.38
CA VAL A 66 3.91 -14.15 -7.14
C VAL A 66 5.03 -14.30 -6.12
N ASP A 67 5.63 -15.47 -6.06
CA ASP A 67 6.73 -15.71 -5.13
C ASP A 67 8.03 -15.10 -5.68
N MET A 68 8.60 -14.14 -4.94
CA MET A 68 9.88 -13.50 -5.26
C MET A 68 11.01 -13.94 -4.33
N ARG A 69 10.77 -14.95 -3.49
CA ARG A 69 11.79 -15.47 -2.54
C ARG A 69 12.91 -16.25 -3.22
N ASP A 70 12.73 -16.61 -4.47
CA ASP A 70 13.76 -17.18 -5.34
C ASP A 70 14.67 -16.10 -5.98
N VAL A 71 14.21 -14.85 -6.01
CA VAL A 71 14.94 -13.67 -6.54
C VAL A 71 15.58 -12.87 -5.42
N TYR A 72 14.83 -12.52 -4.38
CA TYR A 72 15.36 -11.83 -3.21
C TYR A 72 15.91 -12.87 -2.22
N ALA A 73 17.22 -12.82 -1.97
CA ALA A 73 17.86 -13.74 -1.02
C ALA A 73 17.18 -13.71 0.36
N ALA A 74 17.14 -14.83 1.06
CA ALA A 74 16.54 -14.90 2.41
C ALA A 74 17.18 -13.92 3.41
N THR A 75 18.42 -13.50 3.16
CA THR A 75 19.13 -12.49 3.96
C THR A 75 18.77 -11.05 3.60
N HIS A 76 18.05 -10.84 2.48
CA HIS A 76 17.61 -9.50 2.06
C HIS A 76 16.72 -8.90 3.14
N TRP A 77 16.88 -7.62 3.42
CA TRP A 77 16.18 -6.93 4.51
C TRP A 77 14.66 -7.11 4.46
N ALA A 78 14.08 -7.07 3.27
CA ALA A 78 12.63 -7.22 3.06
C ALA A 78 12.11 -8.64 3.29
N MET A 79 12.96 -9.66 3.11
CA MET A 79 12.63 -11.07 3.40
C MET A 79 12.89 -11.40 4.87
N ALA A 80 13.96 -10.83 5.44
CA ALA A 80 14.37 -11.08 6.81
C ALA A 80 13.61 -10.24 7.86
N GLY A 81 12.74 -9.32 7.46
CA GLY A 81 12.01 -8.43 8.37
C GLY A 81 12.93 -7.45 9.12
N ARG A 82 14.05 -7.05 8.50
CA ARG A 82 15.03 -6.12 9.05
C ARG A 82 15.13 -4.86 8.18
N PRO A 83 14.11 -4.00 8.20
CA PRO A 83 14.05 -2.85 7.31
C PRO A 83 15.15 -1.83 7.62
N PRO A 84 15.48 -0.97 6.64
CA PRO A 84 16.35 0.18 6.84
C PRO A 84 15.92 1.03 8.03
N ALA A 85 16.92 1.57 8.75
CA ALA A 85 16.72 2.35 9.96
C ALA A 85 15.98 3.67 9.71
N TYR A 86 15.56 4.34 10.76
CA TYR A 86 14.73 5.56 10.72
C TYR A 86 15.32 6.65 9.83
N ASP A 87 16.62 6.93 9.94
CA ASP A 87 17.30 8.02 9.21
C ASP A 87 17.83 7.59 7.83
N THR A 88 17.48 6.40 7.36
CA THR A 88 17.95 5.88 6.05
C THR A 88 17.24 6.61 4.89
N PRO A 89 17.95 6.96 3.80
CA PRO A 89 17.37 7.54 2.60
C PRO A 89 16.29 6.65 1.97
N ASP A 90 15.35 7.27 1.24
CA ASP A 90 14.23 6.53 0.63
C ASP A 90 14.70 5.59 -0.51
N GLU A 91 15.84 5.86 -1.12
CA GLU A 91 16.45 5.01 -2.15
C GLU A 91 16.79 3.61 -1.63
N ASP A 92 17.14 3.49 -0.35
CA ASP A 92 17.56 2.22 0.27
C ASP A 92 16.41 1.22 0.50
N VAL A 93 15.17 1.66 0.35
CA VAL A 93 13.99 0.76 0.39
C VAL A 93 13.55 0.26 -0.97
N TYR A 94 14.34 0.52 -2.01
CA TYR A 94 14.04 0.04 -3.35
C TYR A 94 14.11 -1.49 -3.43
N LEU A 95 13.07 -2.07 -3.98
CA LEU A 95 12.97 -3.50 -4.30
C LEU A 95 12.96 -3.65 -5.83
N PRO A 96 14.12 -3.96 -6.44
CA PRO A 96 14.26 -4.01 -7.90
C PRO A 96 13.20 -4.91 -8.56
N GLY A 97 12.46 -4.34 -9.51
CA GLY A 97 11.42 -5.05 -10.26
C GLY A 97 10.12 -5.29 -9.51
N ARG A 98 9.94 -4.78 -8.28
CA ARG A 98 8.70 -5.00 -7.53
C ARG A 98 7.48 -4.50 -8.31
N ASN A 99 7.49 -3.26 -8.79
CA ASN A 99 6.35 -2.73 -9.54
C ASN A 99 6.16 -3.43 -10.90
N VAL A 100 7.23 -3.90 -11.54
CA VAL A 100 7.15 -4.73 -12.75
C VAL A 100 6.27 -5.96 -12.48
N VAL A 101 6.57 -6.70 -11.41
CA VAL A 101 5.86 -7.93 -11.04
C VAL A 101 4.42 -7.65 -10.59
N LEU A 102 4.23 -6.63 -9.73
CA LEU A 102 2.90 -6.26 -9.25
C LEU A 102 1.97 -5.88 -10.39
N LEU A 103 2.43 -5.01 -11.31
CA LEU A 103 1.65 -4.55 -12.45
C LEU A 103 1.38 -5.68 -13.44
N SER A 104 2.36 -6.55 -13.72
CA SER A 104 2.16 -7.71 -14.60
C SER A 104 1.08 -8.66 -14.07
N LYS A 105 1.16 -9.00 -12.79
CA LYS A 105 0.19 -9.92 -12.18
C LYS A 105 -1.22 -9.31 -12.12
N ALA A 106 -1.31 -8.04 -11.73
CA ALA A 106 -2.58 -7.32 -11.70
C ALA A 106 -3.19 -7.15 -13.10
N ALA A 107 -2.37 -6.91 -14.13
CA ALA A 107 -2.84 -6.78 -15.51
C ALA A 107 -3.48 -8.06 -16.05
N VAL A 108 -2.89 -9.22 -15.75
CA VAL A 108 -3.50 -10.53 -16.11
C VAL A 108 -4.86 -10.70 -15.44
N TYR A 109 -4.97 -10.33 -14.16
CA TYR A 109 -6.25 -10.31 -13.46
C TYR A 109 -7.24 -9.34 -14.11
N CYS A 110 -6.82 -8.11 -14.44
CA CYS A 110 -7.65 -7.11 -15.10
C CYS A 110 -8.19 -7.65 -16.44
N ALA A 111 -7.36 -8.32 -17.23
CA ALA A 111 -7.79 -8.93 -18.50
C ALA A 111 -8.88 -9.99 -18.27
N ALA A 112 -8.73 -10.87 -17.29
CA ALA A 112 -9.73 -11.88 -16.95
C ALA A 112 -11.03 -11.28 -16.38
N ALA A 113 -10.90 -10.20 -15.60
CA ALA A 113 -12.02 -9.50 -14.97
C ALA A 113 -12.69 -8.44 -15.86
N GLN A 114 -12.23 -8.26 -17.11
CA GLN A 114 -12.72 -7.26 -18.08
C GLN A 114 -12.58 -5.81 -17.55
N ILE A 115 -11.45 -5.50 -16.91
CA ILE A 115 -11.10 -4.18 -16.40
C ILE A 115 -10.02 -3.58 -17.29
N ASP A 116 -10.22 -2.34 -17.75
CA ASP A 116 -9.32 -1.68 -18.69
C ASP A 116 -8.43 -0.61 -18.04
N ARG A 117 -8.62 -0.33 -16.73
CA ARG A 117 -7.85 0.66 -16.00
C ARG A 117 -7.32 0.06 -14.68
N LEU A 118 -6.00 0.12 -14.51
CA LEU A 118 -5.27 -0.28 -13.30
C LEU A 118 -4.57 0.96 -12.72
N VAL A 119 -4.71 1.21 -11.42
CA VAL A 119 -4.07 2.37 -10.78
C VAL A 119 -3.14 1.94 -9.65
N ILE A 120 -2.05 2.72 -9.50
CA ILE A 120 -1.03 2.53 -8.46
C ILE A 120 -0.79 3.85 -7.71
N GLY A 121 -0.55 3.75 -6.41
CA GLY A 121 -0.36 4.89 -5.50
C GLY A 121 1.07 5.44 -5.46
N THR A 122 1.75 5.61 -6.60
CA THR A 122 3.04 6.29 -6.64
C THR A 122 2.86 7.80 -6.50
N LEU A 123 3.81 8.43 -5.77
CA LEU A 123 3.78 9.86 -5.45
C LEU A 123 4.85 10.64 -6.22
N ALA A 124 4.79 11.98 -6.12
CA ALA A 124 5.86 12.87 -6.58
C ALA A 124 7.19 12.54 -5.87
N HIS A 125 8.28 12.78 -6.56
CA HIS A 125 9.65 12.55 -6.06
C HIS A 125 9.96 11.10 -5.66
N ASN A 126 9.18 10.13 -6.15
CA ASN A 126 9.54 8.72 -5.98
C ASN A 126 10.84 8.43 -6.75
N PRO A 127 11.93 8.00 -6.08
CA PRO A 127 13.24 7.86 -6.72
C PRO A 127 13.37 6.58 -7.55
N PHE A 128 12.37 5.70 -7.53
CA PHE A 128 12.49 4.36 -8.13
C PHE A 128 12.24 4.38 -9.64
N PRO A 129 13.08 3.71 -10.44
CA PRO A 129 12.95 3.68 -11.89
C PRO A 129 11.63 3.04 -12.36
N ASP A 130 11.07 2.10 -11.57
CA ASP A 130 9.80 1.43 -11.83
C ASP A 130 8.56 2.20 -11.30
N ALA A 131 8.73 3.50 -11.02
CA ALA A 131 7.65 4.41 -10.61
C ALA A 131 7.49 5.62 -11.57
N THR A 132 8.33 5.72 -12.60
CA THR A 132 8.32 6.86 -13.54
C THR A 132 7.13 6.81 -14.50
N PRO A 133 6.70 7.96 -15.06
CA PRO A 133 5.67 7.99 -16.10
C PRO A 133 6.05 7.18 -17.35
N GLU A 134 7.33 7.25 -17.77
CA GLU A 134 7.87 6.51 -18.93
C GLU A 134 7.76 5.01 -18.70
N PHE A 135 8.13 4.53 -17.51
CA PHE A 135 7.99 3.12 -17.16
C PHE A 135 6.51 2.67 -17.23
N ARG A 136 5.58 3.44 -16.62
CA ARG A 136 4.15 3.08 -16.65
C ARG A 136 3.60 3.01 -18.07
N THR A 137 3.95 3.98 -18.92
CA THR A 137 3.53 4.01 -20.33
C THR A 137 4.06 2.80 -21.09
N ALA A 138 5.35 2.49 -20.93
CA ALA A 138 5.97 1.32 -21.58
C ALA A 138 5.33 0.01 -21.09
N MET A 139 5.08 -0.09 -19.77
CA MET A 139 4.46 -1.26 -19.16
C MET A 139 3.02 -1.46 -19.63
N ALA A 140 2.20 -0.41 -19.67
CA ALA A 140 0.85 -0.44 -20.18
C ALA A 140 0.82 -0.91 -21.65
N ARG A 141 1.72 -0.39 -22.48
CA ARG A 141 1.85 -0.80 -23.88
C ARG A 141 2.24 -2.28 -24.01
N ALA A 142 3.26 -2.73 -23.28
CA ALA A 142 3.72 -4.11 -23.34
C ALA A 142 2.63 -5.09 -22.91
N LEU A 143 1.93 -4.78 -21.81
CA LEU A 143 0.85 -5.61 -21.28
C LEU A 143 -0.38 -5.61 -22.21
N SER A 144 -0.73 -4.46 -22.77
CA SER A 144 -1.84 -4.39 -23.75
C SER A 144 -1.57 -5.25 -24.97
N LEU A 145 -0.35 -5.23 -25.50
CA LEU A 145 0.06 -6.08 -26.62
C LEU A 145 0.03 -7.57 -26.25
N GLY A 146 0.65 -7.92 -25.10
CA GLY A 146 0.75 -9.32 -24.66
C GLY A 146 -0.61 -9.93 -24.28
N LEU A 147 -1.54 -9.14 -23.77
CA LEU A 147 -2.89 -9.58 -23.39
C LEU A 147 -3.93 -9.43 -24.51
N GLY A 148 -3.55 -8.83 -25.63
CA GLY A 148 -4.44 -8.64 -26.79
C GLY A 148 -5.64 -7.70 -26.52
N ARG A 149 -5.51 -6.81 -25.50
CA ARG A 149 -6.57 -5.85 -25.14
C ARG A 149 -5.97 -4.57 -24.53
N PRO A 150 -6.64 -3.43 -24.68
CA PRO A 150 -6.20 -2.19 -24.07
C PRO A 150 -6.17 -2.33 -22.52
N LEU A 151 -5.11 -1.79 -21.90
CA LEU A 151 -5.01 -1.60 -20.47
C LEU A 151 -4.32 -0.28 -20.22
N ASP A 152 -4.95 0.61 -19.46
CA ASP A 152 -4.34 1.83 -18.94
C ASP A 152 -3.74 1.59 -17.56
N ILE A 153 -2.50 2.06 -17.35
CA ILE A 153 -1.82 2.03 -16.05
C ILE A 153 -1.57 3.47 -15.61
N ASP A 154 -2.36 3.92 -14.65
CA ASP A 154 -2.34 5.29 -14.18
C ASP A 154 -1.83 5.39 -12.74
N ALA A 155 -1.28 6.57 -12.39
CA ALA A 155 -0.86 6.94 -11.05
C ALA A 155 -1.41 8.35 -10.73
N PRO A 156 -2.66 8.45 -10.25
CA PRO A 156 -3.35 9.73 -10.07
C PRO A 156 -2.62 10.69 -9.12
N TYR A 157 -1.77 10.17 -8.25
CA TYR A 157 -1.01 10.96 -7.28
C TYR A 157 0.47 11.17 -7.66
N ALA A 158 0.88 10.84 -8.89
CA ALA A 158 2.27 10.95 -9.33
C ALA A 158 2.88 12.36 -9.18
N ASN A 159 2.06 13.40 -9.15
CA ASN A 159 2.47 14.78 -8.94
C ASN A 159 2.10 15.34 -7.56
N SER A 160 1.61 14.51 -6.64
CA SER A 160 1.17 14.91 -5.29
C SER A 160 2.24 14.56 -4.25
N ARG A 161 2.43 15.47 -3.27
CA ARG A 161 3.23 15.16 -2.09
C ARG A 161 2.41 14.29 -1.13
N LYS A 162 3.08 13.54 -0.27
CA LYS A 162 2.40 12.66 0.70
C LYS A 162 1.47 13.43 1.63
N ALA A 163 1.86 14.63 2.05
CA ALA A 163 1.01 15.51 2.86
C ALA A 163 -0.30 15.90 2.17
N ASP A 164 -0.27 16.13 0.84
CA ASP A 164 -1.47 16.45 0.08
C ASP A 164 -2.40 15.24 -0.05
N VAL A 165 -1.82 14.04 -0.18
CA VAL A 165 -2.58 12.78 -0.15
C VAL A 165 -3.22 12.54 1.23
N ILE A 166 -2.53 12.85 2.32
CA ILE A 166 -3.10 12.79 3.67
C ILE A 166 -4.29 13.74 3.81
N ARG A 167 -4.16 15.01 3.37
CA ARG A 167 -5.28 15.97 3.38
C ARG A 167 -6.46 15.46 2.54
N ARG A 168 -6.18 14.89 1.38
CA ARG A 168 -7.21 14.28 0.53
C ARG A 168 -7.89 13.11 1.24
N GLY A 169 -7.14 12.22 1.86
CA GLY A 169 -7.67 11.08 2.61
C GLY A 169 -8.55 11.51 3.78
N ALA A 170 -8.14 12.54 4.53
CA ALA A 170 -8.94 13.13 5.61
C ALA A 170 -10.27 13.66 5.09
N ALA A 171 -10.27 14.36 3.97
CA ALA A 171 -11.50 14.89 3.33
C ALA A 171 -12.43 13.76 2.83
N LEU A 172 -11.88 12.58 2.49
CA LEU A 172 -12.64 11.40 2.10
C LEU A 172 -13.10 10.54 3.29
N GLY A 173 -12.71 10.90 4.52
CA GLY A 173 -13.01 10.11 5.72
C GLY A 173 -12.20 8.82 5.83
N VAL A 174 -11.02 8.77 5.23
CA VAL A 174 -10.11 7.61 5.35
C VAL A 174 -9.65 7.45 6.80
N ARG A 175 -9.82 6.26 7.32
CA ARG A 175 -9.38 5.87 8.65
C ARG A 175 -7.91 5.48 8.61
N PHE A 176 -7.03 6.45 8.85
CA PHE A 176 -5.57 6.25 8.75
C PHE A 176 -5.01 5.25 9.77
N GLU A 177 -5.68 5.05 10.90
CA GLU A 177 -5.34 4.00 11.86
C GLU A 177 -5.49 2.58 11.27
N LEU A 178 -6.20 2.44 10.14
CA LEU A 178 -6.35 1.20 9.37
C LEU A 178 -5.41 1.14 8.16
N THR A 179 -4.29 1.86 8.19
CA THR A 179 -3.28 1.84 7.13
C THR A 179 -1.90 1.48 7.69
N LEU A 180 -1.11 0.71 6.93
CA LEU A 180 0.19 0.21 7.34
C LEU A 180 1.31 0.73 6.45
N SER A 181 2.15 1.63 6.98
CA SER A 181 3.38 2.06 6.31
C SER A 181 4.62 1.30 6.78
N CYS A 182 4.56 0.70 7.96
CA CYS A 182 5.68 0.06 8.63
C CYS A 182 6.13 -1.23 7.93
N MET A 183 7.44 -1.40 7.76
CA MET A 183 8.05 -2.60 7.19
C MET A 183 8.49 -3.63 8.24
N ASN A 184 8.26 -3.35 9.53
CA ASN A 184 8.46 -4.28 10.65
C ASN A 184 7.36 -4.07 11.70
N PRO A 185 6.09 -4.29 11.31
CA PRO A 185 4.96 -4.11 12.23
C PRO A 185 4.96 -5.18 13.30
N ARG A 186 4.40 -4.83 14.47
CA ARG A 186 4.12 -5.78 15.53
C ARG A 186 2.63 -6.09 15.50
N LEU A 187 2.30 -7.34 15.31
CA LEU A 187 0.94 -7.83 15.52
C LEU A 187 0.69 -7.88 17.03
N PRO A 188 -0.50 -7.51 17.51
CA PRO A 188 -0.86 -7.72 18.90
C PRO A 188 -0.68 -9.21 19.21
N SER A 189 0.13 -9.54 20.21
CA SER A 189 0.26 -10.93 20.64
C SER A 189 -1.12 -11.43 21.10
N ALA A 190 -1.57 -12.53 20.55
CA ALA A 190 -2.78 -13.24 20.98
C ALA A 190 -2.67 -13.84 22.41
N LEU A 191 -1.70 -13.37 23.20
CA LEU A 191 -1.30 -13.88 24.50
C LEU A 191 -1.57 -12.88 25.62
N SER A 192 -2.81 -12.46 25.77
CA SER A 192 -3.30 -12.07 27.11
C SER A 192 -4.70 -12.61 27.30
N PRO A 193 -4.89 -13.62 28.16
CA PRO A 193 -6.24 -14.18 28.47
C PRO A 193 -7.15 -13.22 29.25
N GLN A 194 -6.77 -11.96 29.43
CA GLN A 194 -7.44 -11.02 30.34
C GLN A 194 -8.11 -9.81 29.71
N SER A 195 -8.20 -9.70 28.38
CA SER A 195 -9.10 -8.71 27.79
C SER A 195 -10.44 -9.33 27.47
N SER A 196 -11.32 -9.29 28.46
CA SER A 196 -12.75 -9.56 28.33
C SER A 196 -13.36 -8.72 27.21
N ALA A 197 -13.98 -9.42 26.27
CA ALA A 197 -15.13 -9.05 25.47
C ALA A 197 -15.43 -7.55 25.33
N LEU A 198 -14.90 -6.90 24.30
CA LEU A 198 -15.56 -5.86 23.50
C LEU A 198 -14.61 -5.49 22.36
N SER A 199 -14.83 -6.09 21.19
CA SER A 199 -14.17 -5.88 19.90
C SER A 199 -12.63 -6.06 19.92
N PRO A 200 -12.08 -7.13 19.35
CA PRO A 200 -10.64 -7.19 19.07
C PRO A 200 -10.34 -6.21 17.94
N GLN A 201 -10.07 -4.96 18.26
CA GLN A 201 -9.32 -4.09 17.37
C GLN A 201 -7.89 -4.63 17.39
N LEU A 202 -7.57 -5.51 16.45
CA LEU A 202 -6.21 -5.91 16.13
C LEU A 202 -5.48 -4.67 15.57
N SER A 203 -5.13 -3.74 16.45
CA SER A 203 -4.38 -2.54 16.06
C SER A 203 -2.95 -2.97 15.80
N THR A 204 -2.60 -3.13 14.53
CA THR A 204 -1.21 -3.33 14.13
C THR A 204 -0.37 -2.16 14.61
N ILE A 205 0.68 -2.44 15.36
CA ILE A 205 1.57 -1.44 15.93
C ILE A 205 2.74 -1.21 14.97
N HIS A 206 2.95 0.02 14.55
CA HIS A 206 4.12 0.40 13.76
C HIS A 206 5.37 0.36 14.63
N CYS A 207 6.52 -0.09 14.09
CA CYS A 207 7.73 -0.20 14.91
C CYS A 207 8.27 1.14 15.43
N GLY A 208 8.03 2.25 14.72
CA GLY A 208 8.55 3.59 15.07
C GLY A 208 10.05 3.78 14.75
N ALA A 209 10.73 2.76 14.20
CA ALA A 209 12.17 2.74 14.01
C ALA A 209 12.63 2.55 12.55
N CYS A 210 11.73 2.34 11.60
CA CYS A 210 12.08 2.20 10.18
C CYS A 210 11.84 3.52 9.42
N SER A 211 12.50 3.68 8.27
CA SER A 211 12.39 4.88 7.42
C SER A 211 10.95 5.17 6.98
N LYS A 212 10.11 4.15 6.78
CA LYS A 212 8.70 4.36 6.43
C LYS A 212 7.83 4.82 7.61
N CYS A 213 8.23 4.56 8.84
CA CYS A 213 7.61 5.20 10.01
C CYS A 213 7.97 6.69 10.07
N ARG A 214 9.24 7.07 9.77
CA ARG A 214 9.65 8.47 9.65
C ARG A 214 8.84 9.18 8.57
N GLU A 215 8.85 8.66 7.35
CA GLU A 215 8.14 9.25 6.21
C GLU A 215 6.65 9.50 6.53
N ARG A 216 6.01 8.53 7.20
CA ARG A 216 4.62 8.67 7.64
C ARG A 216 4.44 9.79 8.65
N HIS A 217 5.23 9.77 9.72
CA HIS A 217 5.18 10.77 10.79
C HIS A 217 5.39 12.20 10.25
N ASP A 218 6.46 12.38 9.43
CA ASP A 218 6.80 13.68 8.85
C ASP A 218 5.69 14.19 7.92
N ALA A 219 5.09 13.29 7.14
CA ALA A 219 4.00 13.64 6.23
C ALA A 219 2.72 14.07 6.98
N PHE A 220 2.38 13.47 8.12
CA PHE A 220 1.27 13.93 8.96
C PHE A 220 1.56 15.30 9.57
N ALA A 221 2.78 15.52 10.04
CA ALA A 221 3.22 16.84 10.55
C ALA A 221 3.14 17.91 9.46
N GLU A 222 3.63 17.63 8.24
CA GLU A 222 3.53 18.54 7.09
C GLU A 222 2.07 18.77 6.67
N ALA A 223 1.21 17.75 6.78
CA ALA A 223 -0.21 17.88 6.47
C ALA A 223 -0.96 18.76 7.49
N GLY A 224 -0.42 18.96 8.67
CA GLY A 224 -1.10 19.62 9.78
C GLY A 224 -2.26 18.81 10.35
N ILE A 225 -2.19 17.48 10.23
CA ILE A 225 -3.20 16.52 10.70
C ILE A 225 -2.56 15.63 11.76
N ALA A 226 -3.26 15.39 12.87
CA ALA A 226 -2.77 14.48 13.90
C ALA A 226 -2.56 13.08 13.34
N ASP A 227 -1.38 12.48 13.59
CA ASP A 227 -1.08 11.12 13.21
C ASP A 227 -1.78 10.13 14.16
N PRO A 228 -2.77 9.35 13.72
CA PRO A 228 -3.49 8.41 14.58
C PRO A 228 -2.73 7.09 14.77
N THR A 229 -1.49 7.00 14.32
CA THR A 229 -0.70 5.76 14.32
C THR A 229 -0.21 5.41 15.72
N THR A 230 -0.38 4.16 16.11
CA THR A 230 0.27 3.61 17.30
C THR A 230 1.68 3.14 16.96
N TYR A 231 2.70 3.71 17.61
CA TYR A 231 4.10 3.35 17.46
C TYR A 231 4.60 2.58 18.68
N ALA A 232 5.41 1.53 18.46
CA ALA A 232 6.02 0.73 19.53
C ALA A 232 7.14 1.50 20.27
N ILE A 233 7.81 2.40 19.57
CA ILE A 233 8.82 3.31 20.11
C ILE A 233 8.32 4.72 19.81
N SER A 234 8.30 5.58 20.83
CA SER A 234 7.94 6.99 20.62
C SER A 234 8.86 7.61 19.59
N VAL A 235 8.26 8.12 18.51
CA VAL A 235 8.99 8.90 17.51
C VAL A 235 9.33 10.23 18.18
N ASN A 236 10.59 10.39 18.59
CA ASN A 236 11.04 11.65 19.15
C ASN A 236 11.01 12.72 18.06
N LEU A 237 10.16 13.72 18.25
CA LEU A 237 10.20 14.97 17.51
C LEU A 237 11.59 15.61 17.72
N ARG A 238 12.43 15.60 16.71
CA ARG A 238 13.62 16.47 16.64
C ARG A 238 13.32 17.69 15.79
#